data_aca804ff03ba83797654db404ca75873
#
_entry.id   aca804ff03ba83797654db404ca75873
#
_cell.length_a   1.000
_cell.length_b   1.000
_cell.length_c   1.000
_cell.angle_alpha   90.00
_cell.angle_beta   90.00
_cell.angle_gamma   90.00
#
_symmetry.space_group_name_H-M   'P 1'
#
loop_
_entity.id
_entity.type
_entity.pdbx_description
1 polymer ?
#
loop_
_entity_poly.entity_id
_entity_poly.type
_entity_poly.pdbx_seq_one_letter_code
_entity_poly.pdbx_strand_id
1 'polypeptide(L)'
;MIRTLAARLAAAALATAAALAQAQAPDRIVFATDWLAQAEHGGFYQALAEGIYRKHNLDVTIRMGGPQVNGLQLLAAGQIDVAMADGLQVLSAVEQGVPVVAIAATFQKNPTVLIAQPGTAKIEQLKGKPIAIASAANTTYWPWLRQQFGFSDEQKRPYGFSVQPFLADKTLSQQGFATSEPFSIEKAGVKPVVFLLADYGYPPYSEALVVRRDTLDKRRDALARFVLASAEGWKSYLANPAPGNALIRKDNPQMSDELLAFGHRKLREHGIVDSGDAKRDGLLTMTDARWRATVEFLKLTRLAKPDVDYPKAWSLQVVRGVKVLP
;
A
#
# COMPACT_ATOMS: atom_id res chain seq x y z
N MET A 1 58.02 18.04 32.01
CA MET A 1 57.36 16.78 31.62
C MET A 1 55.86 16.78 31.94
N ILE A 2 55.37 17.32 33.06
CA ILE A 2 53.96 17.28 33.45
C ILE A 2 53.03 18.08 32.50
N ARG A 3 53.48 19.30 32.01
CA ARG A 3 52.72 20.14 31.10
C ARG A 3 52.48 19.54 29.69
N THR A 4 53.42 18.74 29.21
CA THR A 4 53.29 18.07 27.91
C THR A 4 52.36 16.85 27.95
N LEU A 5 52.20 16.18 29.11
CA LEU A 5 51.29 15.06 29.32
C LEU A 5 49.84 15.57 29.38
N ALA A 6 49.58 16.69 30.10
CA ALA A 6 48.27 17.25 30.20
C ALA A 6 47.75 17.80 28.83
N ALA A 7 48.63 18.39 28.01
CA ALA A 7 48.27 18.84 26.66
C ALA A 7 47.93 17.65 25.71
N ARG A 8 48.63 16.51 25.83
CA ARG A 8 48.33 15.32 25.04
C ARG A 8 47.04 14.63 25.46
N LEU A 9 46.71 14.62 26.74
CA LEU A 9 45.44 14.11 27.25
C LEU A 9 44.26 14.99 26.85
N ALA A 10 44.41 16.30 26.86
CA ALA A 10 43.37 17.23 26.40
C ALA A 10 43.14 17.15 24.89
N ALA A 11 44.19 16.96 24.08
CA ALA A 11 44.06 16.75 22.64
C ALA A 11 43.42 15.39 22.29
N ALA A 12 43.70 14.35 23.05
CA ALA A 12 43.08 13.02 22.89
C ALA A 12 41.59 13.08 23.30
N ALA A 13 41.22 13.78 24.35
CA ALA A 13 39.83 13.98 24.77
C ALA A 13 39.02 14.80 23.78
N LEU A 14 39.61 15.84 23.16
CA LEU A 14 39.01 16.62 22.10
C LEU A 14 38.83 15.82 20.80
N ALA A 15 39.80 14.97 20.44
CA ALA A 15 39.71 14.11 19.29
C ALA A 15 38.63 13.02 19.46
N THR A 16 38.48 12.44 20.68
CA THR A 16 37.42 11.49 21.01
C THR A 16 36.03 12.15 21.03
N ALA A 17 35.92 13.38 21.53
CA ALA A 17 34.69 14.15 21.51
C ALA A 17 34.27 14.55 20.08
N ALA A 18 35.23 14.87 19.21
CA ALA A 18 34.96 15.15 17.79
C ALA A 18 34.55 13.90 17.00
N ALA A 19 35.07 12.71 17.35
CA ALA A 19 34.67 11.43 16.74
C ALA A 19 33.26 10.99 17.16
N LEU A 20 32.79 11.36 18.34
CA LEU A 20 31.43 11.12 18.82
C LEU A 20 30.39 12.10 18.26
N ALA A 21 30.81 13.19 17.64
CA ALA A 21 29.92 14.26 17.13
C ALA A 21 29.51 14.09 15.66
N GLN A 22 29.98 13.10 14.95
CA GLN A 22 29.46 12.75 13.62
C GLN A 22 28.27 11.77 13.75
N ALA A 23 27.22 12.19 14.48
CA ALA A 23 25.93 11.57 14.26
C ALA A 23 25.56 11.81 12.78
N GLN A 24 25.62 10.74 11.99
CA GLN A 24 25.28 10.80 10.58
C GLN A 24 23.88 11.45 10.45
N ALA A 25 23.78 12.51 9.64
CA ALA A 25 22.49 13.15 9.41
C ALA A 25 21.44 12.12 8.96
N PRO A 26 20.21 12.23 9.42
CA PRO A 26 19.16 11.30 9.03
C PRO A 26 19.00 11.21 7.51
N ASP A 27 18.83 10.02 6.99
CA ASP A 27 18.51 9.83 5.58
C ASP A 27 17.11 10.38 5.27
N ARG A 28 17.05 11.33 4.34
CA ARG A 28 15.78 11.90 3.89
C ARG A 28 15.08 10.92 2.94
N ILE A 29 13.79 10.68 3.17
CA ILE A 29 12.91 9.89 2.30
C ILE A 29 11.61 10.65 2.09
N VAL A 30 11.30 10.94 0.83
CA VAL A 30 9.99 11.43 0.41
C VAL A 30 9.16 10.25 -0.05
N PHE A 31 8.15 9.90 0.73
CA PHE A 31 7.23 8.80 0.45
C PHE A 31 5.88 9.37 0.00
N ALA A 32 5.36 8.92 -1.14
CA ALA A 32 4.04 9.30 -1.62
C ALA A 32 3.06 8.14 -1.47
N THR A 33 1.89 8.43 -0.86
CA THR A 33 0.74 7.53 -0.89
C THR A 33 0.08 7.58 -2.28
N ASP A 34 -0.66 6.56 -2.62
CA ASP A 34 -1.38 6.47 -3.91
C ASP A 34 -2.71 7.24 -3.90
N TRP A 35 -3.24 7.50 -2.72
CA TRP A 35 -4.53 8.15 -2.49
C TRP A 35 -4.48 9.19 -1.39
N LEU A 36 -5.62 9.86 -1.15
CA LEU A 36 -5.83 10.76 -0.02
C LEU A 36 -5.59 10.00 1.31
N ALA A 37 -5.04 10.69 2.31
CA ALA A 37 -4.74 10.09 3.60
C ALA A 37 -5.99 9.50 4.26
N GLN A 38 -5.93 8.22 4.61
CA GLN A 38 -7.01 7.46 5.25
C GLN A 38 -6.44 6.23 5.98
N ALA A 39 -7.29 5.36 6.54
CA ALA A 39 -6.86 4.23 7.37
C ALA A 39 -5.89 3.28 6.66
N GLU A 40 -5.99 3.15 5.34
CA GLU A 40 -5.12 2.33 4.48
C GLU A 40 -3.66 2.80 4.46
N HIS A 41 -3.38 4.02 4.91
CA HIS A 41 -2.03 4.58 5.05
C HIS A 41 -1.59 4.63 6.52
N GLY A 42 -2.44 4.14 7.43
CA GLY A 42 -2.34 4.34 8.87
C GLY A 42 -1.01 3.98 9.50
N GLY A 43 -0.40 2.86 9.10
CA GLY A 43 0.88 2.44 9.66
C GLY A 43 2.04 3.39 9.35
N PHE A 44 2.03 4.03 8.17
CA PHE A 44 3.05 5.02 7.80
C PHE A 44 2.88 6.31 8.59
N TYR A 45 1.64 6.78 8.74
CA TYR A 45 1.32 7.94 9.58
C TYR A 45 1.61 7.67 11.06
N GLN A 46 1.37 6.45 11.51
CA GLN A 46 1.72 6.01 12.87
C GLN A 46 3.23 6.06 13.11
N ALA A 47 4.02 5.50 12.18
CA ALA A 47 5.48 5.54 12.28
C ALA A 47 6.02 6.97 12.34
N LEU A 48 5.39 7.90 11.62
CA LEU A 48 5.73 9.32 11.67
C LEU A 48 5.32 9.95 13.01
N ALA A 49 4.08 9.71 13.47
CA ALA A 49 3.52 10.28 14.68
C ALA A 49 4.30 9.86 15.95
N GLU A 50 4.70 8.59 16.02
CA GLU A 50 5.44 8.04 17.16
C GLU A 50 6.96 8.23 17.06
N GLY A 51 7.44 8.88 15.99
CA GLY A 51 8.85 9.12 15.76
C GLY A 51 9.65 7.83 15.48
N ILE A 52 8.99 6.76 15.01
CA ILE A 52 9.64 5.47 14.70
C ILE A 52 10.67 5.68 13.57
N TYR A 53 10.34 6.44 12.52
CA TYR A 53 11.30 6.75 11.47
C TYR A 53 12.57 7.42 12.01
N ARG A 54 12.45 8.35 12.95
CA ARG A 54 13.59 9.04 13.57
C ARG A 54 14.46 8.08 14.38
N LYS A 55 13.86 7.10 15.08
CA LYS A 55 14.58 6.05 15.81
C LYS A 55 15.45 5.19 14.88
N HIS A 56 15.02 5.08 13.61
CA HIS A 56 15.77 4.40 12.55
C HIS A 56 16.67 5.33 11.73
N ASN A 57 17.01 6.51 12.26
CA ASN A 57 17.83 7.55 11.60
C ASN A 57 17.30 7.93 10.21
N LEU A 58 15.98 8.15 10.11
CA LEU A 58 15.28 8.56 8.90
C LEU A 58 14.50 9.86 9.14
N ASP A 59 14.58 10.79 8.17
CA ASP A 59 13.71 11.96 8.05
C ASP A 59 12.71 11.72 6.93
N VAL A 60 11.52 11.23 7.30
CA VAL A 60 10.47 10.83 6.36
C VAL A 60 9.44 11.94 6.21
N THR A 61 9.19 12.33 4.98
CA THR A 61 8.06 13.18 4.60
C THR A 61 7.03 12.34 3.86
N ILE A 62 5.81 12.29 4.38
CA ILE A 62 4.68 11.68 3.67
C ILE A 62 4.05 12.74 2.76
N ARG A 63 3.95 12.42 1.48
CA ARG A 63 3.29 13.23 0.47
C ARG A 63 1.99 12.55 0.08
N MET A 64 0.87 13.15 0.47
CA MET A 64 -0.45 12.62 0.18
C MET A 64 -0.72 12.58 -1.33
N GLY A 65 -1.21 11.45 -1.83
CA GLY A 65 -1.67 11.27 -3.19
C GLY A 65 -3.09 11.78 -3.43
N GLY A 66 -3.73 11.27 -4.44
CA GLY A 66 -5.12 11.63 -4.77
C GLY A 66 -5.52 11.29 -6.21
N PRO A 67 -6.77 11.53 -6.59
CA PRO A 67 -7.33 11.09 -7.89
C PRO A 67 -6.59 11.58 -9.13
N GLN A 68 -5.87 12.70 -9.03
CA GLN A 68 -5.11 13.32 -10.11
C GLN A 68 -3.59 13.16 -9.95
N VAL A 69 -3.13 12.39 -8.95
CA VAL A 69 -1.69 12.20 -8.67
C VAL A 69 -1.24 10.85 -9.23
N ASN A 70 -0.27 10.87 -10.11
CA ASN A 70 0.39 9.66 -10.60
C ASN A 70 1.72 9.45 -9.86
N GLY A 71 1.69 8.64 -8.79
CA GLY A 71 2.85 8.38 -7.94
C GLY A 71 4.02 7.75 -8.72
N LEU A 72 3.77 6.82 -9.63
CA LEU A 72 4.83 6.20 -10.44
C LEU A 72 5.49 7.19 -11.41
N GLN A 73 4.75 8.17 -11.92
CA GLN A 73 5.33 9.23 -12.74
C GLN A 73 6.21 10.18 -11.91
N LEU A 74 5.76 10.57 -10.72
CA LEU A 74 6.57 11.37 -9.78
C LEU A 74 7.84 10.62 -9.36
N LEU A 75 7.73 9.32 -9.13
CA LEU A 75 8.86 8.44 -8.81
C LEU A 75 9.87 8.39 -9.97
N ALA A 76 9.39 8.13 -11.19
CA ALA A 76 10.23 8.09 -12.39
C ALA A 76 10.96 9.43 -12.63
N ALA A 77 10.30 10.56 -12.36
CA ALA A 77 10.88 11.90 -12.44
C ALA A 77 11.84 12.24 -11.28
N GLY A 78 12.00 11.35 -10.28
CA GLY A 78 12.87 11.59 -9.11
C GLY A 78 12.36 12.64 -8.13
N GLN A 79 11.06 12.96 -8.15
CA GLN A 79 10.44 13.93 -7.25
C GLN A 79 10.09 13.33 -5.88
N ILE A 80 10.06 12.00 -5.80
CA ILE A 80 9.85 11.21 -4.59
C ILE A 80 10.81 10.01 -4.60
N ASP A 81 11.10 9.46 -3.44
CA ASP A 81 12.00 8.31 -3.26
C ASP A 81 11.24 6.99 -3.27
N VAL A 82 10.04 6.96 -2.68
CA VAL A 82 9.17 5.79 -2.56
C VAL A 82 7.76 6.16 -2.96
N ALA A 83 7.10 5.33 -3.75
CA ALA A 83 5.68 5.44 -4.10
C ALA A 83 4.90 4.23 -3.59
N MET A 84 3.62 4.40 -3.30
CA MET A 84 2.65 3.31 -3.22
C MET A 84 2.05 3.06 -4.60
N ALA A 85 1.87 1.78 -4.95
CA ALA A 85 1.18 1.40 -6.18
C ALA A 85 0.59 -0.01 -6.08
N ASP A 86 -0.48 -0.29 -6.84
CA ASP A 86 -0.98 -1.65 -7.03
C ASP A 86 0.04 -2.50 -7.82
N GLY A 87 0.13 -3.79 -7.50
CA GLY A 87 1.08 -4.70 -8.13
C GLY A 87 0.94 -4.79 -9.66
N LEU A 88 -0.28 -4.68 -10.19
CA LEU A 88 -0.49 -4.65 -11.64
C LEU A 88 0.00 -3.36 -12.27
N GLN A 89 -0.10 -2.23 -11.57
CA GLN A 89 0.48 -0.96 -12.03
C GLN A 89 2.00 -1.04 -12.10
N VAL A 90 2.64 -1.72 -11.13
CA VAL A 90 4.11 -1.95 -11.16
C VAL A 90 4.50 -2.80 -12.37
N LEU A 91 3.79 -3.90 -12.62
CA LEU A 91 4.03 -4.75 -13.79
C LEU A 91 3.84 -3.98 -15.09
N SER A 92 2.78 -3.18 -15.20
CA SER A 92 2.52 -2.33 -16.36
C SER A 92 3.59 -1.25 -16.57
N ALA A 93 4.11 -0.65 -15.50
CA ALA A 93 5.22 0.31 -15.60
C ALA A 93 6.48 -0.35 -16.18
N VAL A 94 6.81 -1.57 -15.72
CA VAL A 94 7.95 -2.35 -16.25
C VAL A 94 7.73 -2.71 -17.73
N GLU A 95 6.51 -3.06 -18.14
CA GLU A 95 6.15 -3.28 -19.54
C GLU A 95 6.39 -2.05 -20.44
N GLN A 96 6.26 -0.87 -19.86
CA GLN A 96 6.50 0.41 -20.52
C GLN A 96 7.98 0.85 -20.46
N GLY A 97 8.85 0.02 -19.88
CA GLY A 97 10.29 0.30 -19.75
C GLY A 97 10.62 1.28 -18.62
N VAL A 98 9.67 1.58 -17.73
CA VAL A 98 9.92 2.44 -16.55
C VAL A 98 10.78 1.66 -15.55
N PRO A 99 11.96 2.18 -15.11
CA PRO A 99 12.92 1.46 -14.29
C PRO A 99 12.53 1.48 -12.79
N VAL A 100 11.35 0.96 -12.49
CA VAL A 100 10.83 0.84 -11.10
C VAL A 100 10.91 -0.60 -10.60
N VAL A 101 10.85 -0.76 -9.29
CA VAL A 101 10.90 -2.06 -8.61
C VAL A 101 10.14 -2.01 -7.29
N ALA A 102 9.24 -2.96 -7.05
CA ALA A 102 8.60 -3.16 -5.77
C ALA A 102 9.60 -3.77 -4.78
N ILE A 103 9.64 -3.23 -3.56
CA ILE A 103 10.58 -3.65 -2.49
C ILE A 103 9.87 -4.21 -1.26
N ALA A 104 8.57 -3.98 -1.11
CA ALA A 104 7.71 -4.50 -0.05
C ALA A 104 6.25 -4.44 -0.49
N ALA A 105 5.35 -5.15 0.20
CA ALA A 105 3.92 -5.10 -0.04
C ALA A 105 3.16 -4.90 1.28
N THR A 106 2.47 -3.78 1.40
CA THR A 106 1.74 -3.44 2.62
C THR A 106 0.58 -4.38 2.86
N PHE A 107 -0.21 -4.64 1.83
CA PHE A 107 -1.42 -5.44 1.97
C PHE A 107 -1.22 -6.88 1.52
N GLN A 108 -1.48 -7.79 2.44
CA GLN A 108 -1.48 -9.23 2.19
C GLN A 108 -2.75 -9.71 1.53
N LYS A 109 -3.86 -8.99 1.68
CA LYS A 109 -5.08 -9.17 0.90
C LYS A 109 -5.39 -7.87 0.16
N ASN A 110 -5.67 -7.97 -1.13
CA ASN A 110 -6.15 -6.82 -1.90
C ASN A 110 -7.52 -6.41 -1.37
N PRO A 111 -7.73 -5.15 -0.94
CA PRO A 111 -8.99 -4.71 -0.33
C PRO A 111 -10.11 -4.44 -1.32
N THR A 112 -9.88 -4.64 -2.61
CA THR A 112 -10.90 -4.46 -3.65
C THR A 112 -12.08 -5.39 -3.42
N VAL A 113 -13.28 -4.81 -3.43
CA VAL A 113 -14.55 -5.52 -3.24
C VAL A 113 -15.51 -5.25 -4.39
N LEU A 114 -16.43 -6.19 -4.61
CA LEU A 114 -17.72 -5.89 -5.20
C LEU A 114 -18.76 -5.74 -4.08
N ILE A 115 -19.48 -4.64 -4.11
CA ILE A 115 -20.51 -4.29 -3.14
C ILE A 115 -21.86 -4.53 -3.81
N ALA A 116 -22.66 -5.42 -3.23
CA ALA A 116 -23.95 -5.84 -3.78
C ALA A 116 -25.12 -5.43 -2.89
N GLN A 117 -26.30 -5.42 -3.45
CA GLN A 117 -27.54 -5.14 -2.73
C GLN A 117 -27.82 -6.21 -1.66
N PRO A 118 -28.53 -5.84 -0.57
CA PRO A 118 -28.98 -6.79 0.45
C PRO A 118 -29.64 -8.01 -0.15
N GLY A 119 -29.39 -9.19 0.43
CA GLY A 119 -29.94 -10.46 -0.03
C GLY A 119 -29.18 -11.15 -1.16
N THR A 120 -28.09 -10.55 -1.66
CA THR A 120 -27.19 -11.23 -2.62
C THR A 120 -26.33 -12.25 -1.87
N ALA A 121 -26.59 -13.56 -2.07
CA ALA A 121 -25.91 -14.60 -1.31
C ALA A 121 -24.53 -14.99 -1.88
N LYS A 122 -24.33 -14.84 -3.20
CA LYS A 122 -23.13 -15.28 -3.92
C LYS A 122 -22.73 -14.28 -4.99
N ILE A 123 -21.44 -14.15 -5.25
CA ILE A 123 -20.88 -13.26 -6.27
C ILE A 123 -21.39 -13.59 -7.69
N GLU A 124 -21.65 -14.87 -7.97
CA GLU A 124 -22.17 -15.36 -9.26
C GLU A 124 -23.56 -14.78 -9.59
N GLN A 125 -24.34 -14.38 -8.58
CA GLN A 125 -25.66 -13.75 -8.77
C GLN A 125 -25.57 -12.33 -9.36
N LEU A 126 -24.37 -11.77 -9.43
CA LEU A 126 -24.09 -10.50 -10.09
C LEU A 126 -23.97 -10.64 -11.61
N LYS A 127 -23.83 -11.87 -12.14
CA LYS A 127 -23.75 -12.11 -13.57
C LYS A 127 -25.00 -11.57 -14.29
N GLY A 128 -24.77 -10.79 -15.35
CA GLY A 128 -25.83 -10.15 -16.14
C GLY A 128 -26.45 -8.91 -15.51
N LYS A 129 -26.08 -8.54 -14.26
CA LYS A 129 -26.57 -7.32 -13.59
C LYS A 129 -25.59 -6.16 -13.76
N PRO A 130 -26.04 -4.91 -13.67
CA PRO A 130 -25.17 -3.75 -13.81
C PRO A 130 -24.17 -3.66 -12.65
N ILE A 131 -22.91 -3.33 -12.96
CA ILE A 131 -21.84 -3.16 -11.99
C ILE A 131 -21.08 -1.88 -12.31
N ALA A 132 -21.07 -0.92 -11.37
CA ALA A 132 -20.30 0.31 -11.50
C ALA A 132 -18.83 0.06 -11.17
N ILE A 133 -17.95 0.29 -12.14
CA ILE A 133 -16.50 0.13 -12.03
C ILE A 133 -15.75 1.34 -12.58
N ALA A 134 -14.61 1.67 -11.99
CA ALA A 134 -13.70 2.70 -12.50
C ALA A 134 -12.97 2.23 -13.77
N SER A 135 -12.48 3.17 -14.57
CA SER A 135 -11.74 2.86 -15.80
C SER A 135 -10.52 1.95 -15.55
N ALA A 136 -9.83 2.12 -14.42
CA ALA A 136 -8.69 1.29 -14.05
C ALA A 136 -9.05 -0.20 -13.89
N ALA A 137 -10.29 -0.53 -13.54
CA ALA A 137 -10.75 -1.91 -13.42
C ALA A 137 -10.58 -2.71 -14.72
N ASN A 138 -10.65 -2.05 -15.87
CA ASN A 138 -10.54 -2.70 -17.18
C ASN A 138 -9.17 -3.38 -17.42
N THR A 139 -8.13 -2.93 -16.74
CA THR A 139 -6.78 -3.49 -16.82
C THR A 139 -6.33 -4.14 -15.51
N THR A 140 -7.23 -4.25 -14.52
CA THR A 140 -6.95 -4.89 -13.24
C THR A 140 -7.89 -6.08 -13.03
N TYR A 141 -8.87 -5.98 -12.14
CA TYR A 141 -9.69 -7.12 -11.72
C TYR A 141 -10.85 -7.47 -12.68
N TRP A 142 -11.28 -6.59 -13.58
CA TRP A 142 -12.43 -6.87 -14.47
C TRP A 142 -12.18 -8.04 -15.43
N PRO A 143 -11.01 -8.15 -16.12
CA PRO A 143 -10.69 -9.33 -16.94
C PRO A 143 -10.71 -10.63 -16.13
N TRP A 144 -10.28 -10.57 -14.87
CA TRP A 144 -10.36 -11.73 -13.97
C TRP A 144 -11.80 -12.09 -13.62
N LEU A 145 -12.67 -11.11 -13.29
CA LEU A 145 -14.09 -11.36 -13.04
C LEU A 145 -14.78 -11.98 -14.26
N ARG A 146 -14.44 -11.52 -15.46
CA ARG A 146 -14.96 -12.11 -16.71
C ARG A 146 -14.56 -13.58 -16.84
N GLN A 147 -13.31 -13.89 -16.60
CA GLN A 147 -12.78 -15.24 -16.72
C GLN A 147 -13.31 -16.17 -15.62
N GLN A 148 -13.31 -15.68 -14.38
CA GLN A 148 -13.64 -16.49 -13.21
C GLN A 148 -15.15 -16.71 -13.04
N PHE A 149 -15.97 -15.69 -13.30
CA PHE A 149 -17.41 -15.68 -13.03
C PHE A 149 -18.28 -15.52 -14.28
N GLY A 150 -17.66 -15.39 -15.45
CA GLY A 150 -18.35 -15.22 -16.72
C GLY A 150 -19.11 -13.90 -16.81
N PHE A 151 -18.59 -12.84 -16.20
CA PHE A 151 -19.13 -11.49 -16.35
C PHE A 151 -18.87 -10.96 -17.77
N SER A 152 -19.66 -9.98 -18.21
CA SER A 152 -19.56 -9.42 -19.56
C SER A 152 -19.43 -7.89 -19.55
N ASP A 153 -18.91 -7.35 -20.63
CA ASP A 153 -18.67 -5.90 -20.71
C ASP A 153 -19.97 -5.09 -20.73
N GLU A 154 -21.11 -5.69 -21.11
CA GLU A 154 -22.42 -5.06 -21.09
C GLU A 154 -22.91 -4.72 -19.68
N GLN A 155 -22.36 -5.40 -18.66
CA GLN A 155 -22.66 -5.16 -17.24
C GLN A 155 -22.04 -3.87 -16.73
N LYS A 156 -20.96 -3.39 -17.36
CA LYS A 156 -20.20 -2.24 -16.85
C LYS A 156 -21.03 -0.95 -16.85
N ARG A 157 -20.91 -0.22 -15.75
CA ARG A 157 -21.41 1.14 -15.61
C ARG A 157 -20.26 2.01 -15.10
N PRO A 158 -20.20 3.29 -15.48
CA PRO A 158 -19.17 4.19 -14.94
C PRO A 158 -19.29 4.34 -13.42
N TYR A 159 -18.15 4.21 -12.71
CA TYR A 159 -18.06 4.50 -11.29
C TYR A 159 -17.53 5.92 -11.08
N GLY A 160 -18.35 6.79 -10.49
CA GLY A 160 -18.03 8.19 -10.25
C GLY A 160 -17.57 8.50 -8.83
N PHE A 161 -16.95 7.54 -8.12
CA PHE A 161 -16.49 7.70 -6.73
C PHE A 161 -17.60 8.13 -5.75
N SER A 162 -18.84 7.70 -6.02
CA SER A 162 -20.01 8.00 -5.23
C SER A 162 -20.85 6.74 -5.01
N VAL A 163 -21.40 6.59 -3.82
CA VAL A 163 -22.33 5.49 -3.50
C VAL A 163 -23.80 5.84 -3.85
N GLN A 164 -24.09 7.07 -4.28
CA GLN A 164 -25.46 7.52 -4.56
C GLN A 164 -26.16 6.69 -5.66
N PRO A 165 -25.51 6.35 -6.80
CA PRO A 165 -26.13 5.46 -7.79
C PRO A 165 -26.51 4.09 -7.23
N PHE A 166 -25.65 3.50 -6.38
CA PHE A 166 -25.95 2.24 -5.70
C PHE A 166 -27.15 2.35 -4.75
N LEU A 167 -27.28 3.45 -4.04
CA LEU A 167 -28.40 3.68 -3.13
C LEU A 167 -29.72 3.88 -3.88
N ALA A 168 -29.67 4.51 -5.06
CA ALA A 168 -30.84 4.81 -5.88
C ALA A 168 -31.33 3.60 -6.68
N ASP A 169 -30.40 2.80 -7.27
CA ASP A 169 -30.72 1.65 -8.10
C ASP A 169 -30.48 0.33 -7.34
N LYS A 170 -31.58 -0.37 -6.99
CA LYS A 170 -31.53 -1.63 -6.25
C LYS A 170 -31.03 -2.84 -7.08
N THR A 171 -30.78 -2.66 -8.35
CA THR A 171 -30.19 -3.69 -9.22
C THR A 171 -28.67 -3.49 -9.40
N LEU A 172 -28.17 -2.29 -9.13
CA LEU A 172 -26.78 -1.92 -9.31
C LEU A 172 -25.91 -2.50 -8.20
N SER A 173 -24.80 -3.10 -8.59
CA SER A 173 -23.66 -3.35 -7.71
C SER A 173 -22.52 -2.39 -8.06
N GLN A 174 -21.54 -2.23 -7.18
CA GLN A 174 -20.41 -1.36 -7.47
C GLN A 174 -19.10 -1.90 -6.93
N GLN A 175 -17.99 -1.41 -7.46
CA GLN A 175 -16.68 -1.59 -6.84
C GLN A 175 -16.57 -0.78 -5.54
N GLY A 176 -15.56 -1.09 -4.75
CA GLY A 176 -15.10 -0.31 -3.61
C GLY A 176 -13.88 -0.94 -2.95
N PHE A 177 -13.43 -0.32 -1.88
CA PHE A 177 -12.53 -0.94 -0.93
C PHE A 177 -13.28 -1.34 0.33
N ALA A 178 -12.96 -2.49 0.89
CA ALA A 178 -13.61 -3.01 2.11
C ALA A 178 -13.59 -2.04 3.28
N THR A 179 -12.67 -1.10 3.27
CA THR A 179 -12.35 -0.13 4.32
C THR A 179 -13.05 1.23 4.16
N SER A 180 -13.75 1.48 3.05
CA SER A 180 -14.31 2.83 2.78
C SER A 180 -15.77 2.82 2.32
N GLU A 181 -16.09 2.43 1.07
CA GLU A 181 -17.45 2.56 0.51
C GLU A 181 -18.54 1.86 1.31
N PRO A 182 -18.31 0.65 1.89
CA PRO A 182 -19.35 0.01 2.71
C PRO A 182 -19.81 0.89 3.88
N PHE A 183 -18.91 1.66 4.50
CA PHE A 183 -19.26 2.61 5.55
C PHE A 183 -20.28 3.64 5.09
N SER A 184 -20.05 4.26 3.93
CA SER A 184 -20.93 5.29 3.40
C SER A 184 -22.32 4.73 3.06
N ILE A 185 -22.38 3.48 2.60
CA ILE A 185 -23.64 2.78 2.31
C ILE A 185 -24.37 2.41 3.60
N GLU A 186 -23.66 1.90 4.61
CA GLU A 186 -24.22 1.58 5.93
C GLU A 186 -24.75 2.84 6.63
N LYS A 187 -24.02 3.96 6.54
CA LYS A 187 -24.44 5.25 7.08
C LYS A 187 -25.72 5.80 6.42
N ALA A 188 -25.95 5.42 5.16
CA ALA A 188 -27.21 5.72 4.45
C ALA A 188 -28.33 4.74 4.77
N GLY A 189 -28.17 3.83 5.75
CA GLY A 189 -29.19 2.90 6.22
C GLY A 189 -29.35 1.62 5.40
N VAL A 190 -28.43 1.33 4.47
CA VAL A 190 -28.43 0.10 3.68
C VAL A 190 -27.34 -0.82 4.21
N LYS A 191 -27.67 -2.10 4.47
CA LYS A 191 -26.69 -3.12 4.85
C LYS A 191 -26.23 -3.88 3.58
N PRO A 192 -25.09 -3.49 2.95
CA PRO A 192 -24.66 -4.10 1.71
C PRO A 192 -24.08 -5.49 1.96
N VAL A 193 -24.00 -6.29 0.89
CA VAL A 193 -23.19 -7.50 0.86
C VAL A 193 -21.86 -7.17 0.20
N VAL A 194 -20.76 -7.55 0.83
CA VAL A 194 -19.39 -7.21 0.40
C VAL A 194 -18.65 -8.47 0.02
N PHE A 195 -18.23 -8.56 -1.25
CA PHE A 195 -17.42 -9.67 -1.77
C PHE A 195 -15.97 -9.18 -1.92
N LEU A 196 -15.08 -9.61 -1.01
CA LEU A 196 -13.65 -9.30 -1.07
C LEU A 196 -12.99 -10.17 -2.15
N LEU A 197 -12.50 -9.57 -3.23
CA LEU A 197 -11.99 -10.33 -4.38
C LEU A 197 -10.81 -11.25 -4.02
N ALA A 198 -10.00 -10.85 -3.06
CA ALA A 198 -8.89 -11.67 -2.55
C ALA A 198 -9.37 -13.01 -1.95
N ASP A 199 -10.57 -13.07 -1.36
CA ASP A 199 -11.13 -14.31 -0.79
C ASP A 199 -11.62 -15.26 -1.89
N TYR A 200 -11.74 -14.77 -3.12
CA TYR A 200 -12.07 -15.55 -4.33
C TYR A 200 -10.84 -15.90 -5.19
N GLY A 201 -9.65 -15.61 -4.69
CA GLY A 201 -8.39 -15.96 -5.36
C GLY A 201 -7.83 -14.88 -6.28
N TYR A 202 -8.26 -13.61 -6.17
CA TYR A 202 -7.62 -12.49 -6.87
C TYR A 202 -6.20 -12.25 -6.32
N PRO A 203 -5.12 -12.53 -7.12
CA PRO A 203 -3.80 -12.71 -6.55
C PRO A 203 -2.98 -11.42 -6.32
N PRO A 204 -3.21 -10.28 -7.04
CA PRO A 204 -2.26 -9.17 -6.99
C PRO A 204 -2.12 -8.56 -5.58
N TYR A 205 -0.88 -8.20 -5.26
CA TYR A 205 -0.64 -7.32 -4.12
C TYR A 205 -1.28 -5.95 -4.38
N SER A 206 -1.84 -5.35 -3.35
CA SER A 206 -2.20 -3.95 -3.32
C SER A 206 -1.24 -3.21 -2.39
N GLU A 207 -1.07 -1.91 -2.60
CA GLU A 207 -0.22 -1.04 -1.78
C GLU A 207 1.24 -1.54 -1.67
N ALA A 208 1.84 -1.90 -2.82
CA ALA A 208 3.26 -2.19 -2.88
C ALA A 208 4.09 -0.90 -2.73
N LEU A 209 5.20 -1.00 -1.99
CA LEU A 209 6.20 0.06 -1.90
C LEU A 209 7.16 -0.07 -3.07
N VAL A 210 7.21 0.98 -3.88
CA VAL A 210 7.92 0.99 -5.17
C VAL A 210 8.97 2.07 -5.16
N VAL A 211 10.15 1.74 -5.65
CA VAL A 211 11.29 2.66 -5.79
C VAL A 211 11.84 2.60 -7.22
N ARG A 212 12.66 3.57 -7.59
CA ARG A 212 13.48 3.44 -8.78
C ARG A 212 14.58 2.40 -8.56
N ARG A 213 14.96 1.70 -9.62
CA ARG A 213 16.02 0.68 -9.54
C ARG A 213 17.35 1.25 -9.08
N ASP A 214 17.75 2.41 -9.59
CA ASP A 214 18.98 3.07 -9.17
C ASP A 214 18.93 3.55 -7.70
N THR A 215 17.76 3.89 -7.18
CA THR A 215 17.56 4.22 -5.77
C THR A 215 17.75 2.97 -4.90
N LEU A 216 17.22 1.81 -5.33
CA LEU A 216 17.46 0.55 -4.62
C LEU A 216 18.96 0.22 -4.55
N ASP A 217 19.67 0.38 -5.65
CA ASP A 217 21.11 0.06 -5.70
C ASP A 217 21.96 0.98 -4.82
N LYS A 218 21.63 2.28 -4.80
CA LYS A 218 22.42 3.31 -4.09
C LYS A 218 22.05 3.46 -2.62
N ARG A 219 20.80 3.17 -2.24
CA ARG A 219 20.23 3.51 -0.91
C ARG A 219 19.57 2.32 -0.22
N ARG A 220 20.01 1.09 -0.51
CA ARG A 220 19.41 -0.15 0.02
C ARG A 220 19.26 -0.14 1.53
N ASP A 221 20.26 0.31 2.28
CA ASP A 221 20.21 0.38 3.73
C ASP A 221 19.14 1.34 4.25
N ALA A 222 19.06 2.53 3.71
CA ALA A 222 18.02 3.50 4.07
C ALA A 222 16.62 2.96 3.75
N LEU A 223 16.45 2.28 2.61
CA LEU A 223 15.19 1.65 2.22
C LEU A 223 14.84 0.48 3.15
N ALA A 224 15.82 -0.31 3.58
CA ALA A 224 15.59 -1.40 4.54
C ALA A 224 15.13 -0.86 5.90
N ARG A 225 15.75 0.22 6.40
CA ARG A 225 15.32 0.91 7.62
C ARG A 225 13.93 1.54 7.46
N PHE A 226 13.61 2.09 6.30
CA PHE A 226 12.28 2.63 6.01
C PHE A 226 11.21 1.55 6.04
N VAL A 227 11.42 0.40 5.40
CA VAL A 227 10.46 -0.71 5.41
C VAL A 227 10.31 -1.29 6.80
N LEU A 228 11.42 -1.47 7.56
CA LEU A 228 11.37 -1.93 8.95
C LEU A 228 10.56 -0.97 9.84
N ALA A 229 10.88 0.32 9.81
CA ALA A 229 10.17 1.33 10.58
C ALA A 229 8.67 1.42 10.19
N SER A 230 8.37 1.27 8.90
CA SER A 230 6.97 1.22 8.42
C SER A 230 6.25 -0.03 8.94
N ALA A 231 6.91 -1.19 9.00
CA ALA A 231 6.33 -2.41 9.56
C ALA A 231 6.06 -2.28 11.07
N GLU A 232 6.96 -1.64 11.82
CA GLU A 232 6.74 -1.31 13.23
C GLU A 232 5.57 -0.34 13.40
N GLY A 233 5.47 0.67 12.53
CA GLY A 233 4.34 1.60 12.51
C GLY A 233 3.01 0.90 12.21
N TRP A 234 2.98 -0.04 11.29
CA TRP A 234 1.79 -0.85 11.02
C TRP A 234 1.41 -1.73 12.21
N LYS A 235 2.38 -2.37 12.87
CA LYS A 235 2.12 -3.13 14.09
C LYS A 235 1.50 -2.24 15.18
N SER A 236 2.06 -1.06 15.41
CA SER A 236 1.53 -0.09 16.37
C SER A 236 0.13 0.40 15.97
N TYR A 237 -0.09 0.75 14.69
CA TYR A 237 -1.36 1.22 14.19
C TYR A 237 -2.48 0.19 14.36
N LEU A 238 -2.22 -1.07 14.05
CA LEU A 238 -3.20 -2.15 14.23
C LEU A 238 -3.59 -2.34 15.70
N ALA A 239 -2.68 -2.07 16.64
CA ALA A 239 -2.95 -2.14 18.07
C ALA A 239 -3.68 -0.90 18.60
N ASN A 240 -3.23 0.31 18.20
CA ASN A 240 -3.80 1.59 18.63
C ASN A 240 -3.64 2.65 17.53
N PRO A 241 -4.68 2.95 16.74
CA PRO A 241 -4.58 3.84 15.58
C PRO A 241 -4.56 5.34 15.94
N ALA A 242 -4.77 5.72 17.20
CA ALA A 242 -5.03 7.12 17.57
C ALA A 242 -3.94 8.11 17.15
N PRO A 243 -2.62 7.85 17.35
CA PRO A 243 -1.57 8.75 16.90
C PRO A 243 -1.53 8.95 15.38
N GLY A 244 -1.63 7.87 14.60
CA GLY A 244 -1.67 7.91 13.14
C GLY A 244 -2.90 8.62 12.61
N ASN A 245 -4.07 8.32 13.17
CA ASN A 245 -5.34 8.95 12.78
C ASN A 245 -5.32 10.47 13.01
N ALA A 246 -4.65 10.96 14.06
CA ALA A 246 -4.52 12.39 14.30
C ALA A 246 -3.77 13.11 13.16
N LEU A 247 -2.70 12.50 12.63
CA LEU A 247 -1.97 13.05 11.48
C LEU A 247 -2.75 12.89 10.18
N ILE A 248 -3.43 11.75 9.97
CA ILE A 248 -4.30 11.55 8.79
C ILE A 248 -5.35 12.66 8.70
N ARG A 249 -6.04 12.98 9.81
CA ARG A 249 -7.05 14.07 9.82
C ARG A 249 -6.45 15.46 9.58
N LYS A 250 -5.20 15.66 9.98
CA LYS A 250 -4.48 16.92 9.70
C LYS A 250 -4.24 17.09 8.21
N ASP A 251 -3.82 16.01 7.53
CA ASP A 251 -3.51 16.04 6.10
C ASP A 251 -4.79 15.94 5.24
N ASN A 252 -5.79 15.19 5.71
CA ASN A 252 -7.09 15.03 5.05
C ASN A 252 -8.25 15.36 6.03
N PRO A 253 -8.65 16.63 6.14
CA PRO A 253 -9.73 17.05 7.03
C PRO A 253 -11.11 16.47 6.71
N GLN A 254 -11.27 15.82 5.54
CA GLN A 254 -12.53 15.15 5.19
C GLN A 254 -12.70 13.79 5.87
N MET A 255 -11.64 13.23 6.48
CA MET A 255 -11.69 11.99 7.23
C MET A 255 -12.37 12.19 8.59
N SER A 256 -13.54 11.58 8.76
CA SER A 256 -14.20 11.52 10.06
C SER A 256 -13.57 10.44 10.96
N ASP A 257 -13.67 10.63 12.28
CA ASP A 257 -13.24 9.60 13.24
C ASP A 257 -13.98 8.28 13.05
N GLU A 258 -15.26 8.34 12.68
CA GLU A 258 -16.09 7.17 12.42
C GLU A 258 -15.59 6.36 11.21
N LEU A 259 -15.24 7.05 10.11
CA LEU A 259 -14.70 6.40 8.92
C LEU A 259 -13.31 5.80 9.18
N LEU A 260 -12.44 6.51 9.91
CA LEU A 260 -11.12 6.00 10.30
C LEU A 260 -11.26 4.77 11.22
N ALA A 261 -12.18 4.81 12.18
CA ALA A 261 -12.46 3.67 13.05
C ALA A 261 -13.02 2.47 12.27
N PHE A 262 -13.91 2.73 11.29
CA PHE A 262 -14.43 1.70 10.40
C PHE A 262 -13.31 1.08 9.57
N GLY A 263 -12.50 1.88 8.90
CA GLY A 263 -11.39 1.41 8.07
C GLY A 263 -10.39 0.59 8.88
N HIS A 264 -9.95 1.09 10.04
CA HIS A 264 -9.07 0.34 10.95
C HIS A 264 -9.67 -1.01 11.38
N ARG A 265 -10.96 -1.04 11.73
CA ARG A 265 -11.64 -2.29 12.09
C ARG A 265 -11.65 -3.26 10.91
N LYS A 266 -11.95 -2.78 9.69
CA LYS A 266 -11.99 -3.63 8.48
C LYS A 266 -10.62 -4.14 8.06
N LEU A 267 -9.56 -3.36 8.20
CA LEU A 267 -8.19 -3.83 8.00
C LEU A 267 -7.89 -5.08 8.84
N ARG A 268 -8.32 -5.08 10.11
CA ARG A 268 -8.13 -6.19 11.05
C ARG A 268 -9.08 -7.36 10.79
N GLU A 269 -10.39 -7.09 10.62
CA GLU A 269 -11.41 -8.13 10.37
C GLU A 269 -11.09 -8.98 9.15
N HIS A 270 -10.64 -8.36 8.06
CA HIS A 270 -10.28 -9.06 6.84
C HIS A 270 -8.83 -9.55 6.81
N GLY A 271 -8.01 -9.17 7.77
CA GLY A 271 -6.58 -9.49 7.78
C GLY A 271 -5.85 -8.87 6.58
N ILE A 272 -6.18 -7.64 6.23
CA ILE A 272 -5.63 -6.99 5.03
C ILE A 272 -4.10 -6.89 5.11
N VAL A 273 -3.57 -6.49 6.29
CA VAL A 273 -2.14 -6.24 6.50
C VAL A 273 -1.42 -7.45 7.10
N ASP A 274 -2.07 -8.16 8.02
CA ASP A 274 -1.47 -9.08 8.99
C ASP A 274 -1.80 -10.57 8.75
N SER A 275 -2.38 -10.89 7.60
CA SER A 275 -2.71 -12.28 7.22
C SER A 275 -1.66 -12.90 6.28
N GLY A 276 -1.93 -14.10 5.79
CA GLY A 276 -1.13 -14.78 4.77
C GLY A 276 0.35 -14.92 5.18
N ASP A 277 1.25 -14.53 4.28
CA ASP A 277 2.69 -14.62 4.50
C ASP A 277 3.20 -13.73 5.65
N ALA A 278 2.48 -12.65 6.00
CA ALA A 278 2.87 -11.77 7.09
C ALA A 278 2.93 -12.46 8.45
N LYS A 279 2.12 -13.51 8.67
CA LYS A 279 2.15 -14.30 9.92
C LYS A 279 3.46 -15.05 10.12
N ARG A 280 4.13 -15.42 9.04
CA ARG A 280 5.39 -16.17 9.06
C ARG A 280 6.62 -15.26 8.84
N ASP A 281 6.52 -14.36 7.89
CA ASP A 281 7.65 -13.60 7.38
C ASP A 281 7.69 -12.15 7.87
N GLY A 282 6.60 -11.68 8.51
CA GLY A 282 6.46 -10.32 9.05
C GLY A 282 5.62 -9.40 8.17
N LEU A 283 5.16 -8.31 8.77
CA LEU A 283 4.39 -7.26 8.09
C LEU A 283 5.19 -6.68 6.92
N LEU A 284 4.51 -6.19 5.91
CA LEU A 284 5.07 -5.65 4.67
C LEU A 284 5.84 -6.68 3.81
N THR A 285 5.77 -7.97 4.16
CA THR A 285 6.42 -9.01 3.37
C THR A 285 5.80 -9.14 1.98
N MET A 286 6.60 -9.67 1.07
CA MET A 286 6.15 -10.14 -0.24
C MET A 286 6.95 -11.38 -0.65
N THR A 287 6.37 -12.21 -1.50
CA THR A 287 6.98 -13.45 -1.96
C THR A 287 7.11 -13.50 -3.49
N ASP A 288 8.15 -14.13 -3.96
CA ASP A 288 8.35 -14.39 -5.39
C ASP A 288 7.20 -15.22 -5.97
N ALA A 289 6.72 -16.20 -5.21
CA ALA A 289 5.61 -17.07 -5.62
C ALA A 289 4.34 -16.28 -5.94
N ARG A 290 3.98 -15.30 -5.10
CA ARG A 290 2.79 -14.50 -5.32
C ARG A 290 2.95 -13.49 -6.48
N TRP A 291 4.12 -12.89 -6.65
CA TRP A 291 4.41 -12.09 -7.83
C TRP A 291 4.30 -12.90 -9.11
N ARG A 292 4.84 -14.13 -9.14
CA ARG A 292 4.69 -15.05 -10.27
C ARG A 292 3.23 -15.41 -10.52
N ALA A 293 2.44 -15.69 -9.48
CA ALA A 293 1.00 -15.93 -9.62
C ALA A 293 0.27 -14.72 -10.25
N THR A 294 0.68 -13.49 -9.89
CA THR A 294 0.15 -12.28 -10.51
C THR A 294 0.53 -12.17 -12.00
N VAL A 295 1.76 -12.56 -12.38
CA VAL A 295 2.18 -12.61 -13.79
C VAL A 295 1.40 -13.68 -14.55
N GLU A 296 1.20 -14.86 -13.98
CA GLU A 296 0.37 -15.91 -14.60
C GLU A 296 -1.08 -15.44 -14.77
N PHE A 297 -1.63 -14.71 -13.79
CA PHE A 297 -2.92 -14.05 -13.94
C PHE A 297 -2.95 -13.13 -15.17
N LEU A 298 -1.93 -12.27 -15.38
CA LEU A 298 -1.86 -11.40 -16.55
C LEU A 298 -1.83 -12.20 -17.88
N LYS A 299 -1.10 -13.31 -17.90
CA LYS A 299 -1.06 -14.21 -19.08
C LYS A 299 -2.42 -14.83 -19.36
N LEU A 300 -3.07 -15.39 -18.35
CA LEU A 300 -4.37 -16.01 -18.47
C LEU A 300 -5.45 -15.02 -18.93
N THR A 301 -5.39 -13.79 -18.48
CA THR A 301 -6.33 -12.72 -18.87
C THR A 301 -5.94 -12.04 -20.18
N ARG A 302 -4.84 -12.44 -20.83
CA ARG A 302 -4.28 -11.86 -22.07
C ARG A 302 -3.89 -10.39 -21.93
N LEU A 303 -3.51 -9.99 -20.71
CA LEU A 303 -3.00 -8.65 -20.42
C LEU A 303 -1.47 -8.61 -20.46
N ALA A 304 -0.79 -9.77 -20.30
CA ALA A 304 0.68 -9.84 -20.34
C ALA A 304 1.22 -9.64 -21.75
N LYS A 305 2.34 -8.91 -21.87
CA LYS A 305 3.12 -8.82 -23.10
C LYS A 305 4.16 -9.96 -23.16
N PRO A 306 4.39 -10.60 -24.33
CA PRO A 306 5.21 -11.81 -24.42
C PRO A 306 6.71 -11.59 -24.10
N ASP A 307 7.26 -10.43 -24.42
CA ASP A 307 8.72 -10.18 -24.37
C ASP A 307 9.16 -9.39 -23.13
N VAL A 308 8.32 -9.33 -22.08
CA VAL A 308 8.61 -8.58 -20.86
C VAL A 308 9.22 -9.47 -19.79
N ASP A 309 10.37 -9.05 -19.27
CA ASP A 309 11.01 -9.70 -18.10
C ASP A 309 10.34 -9.22 -16.79
N TYR A 310 9.15 -9.75 -16.51
CA TYR A 310 8.37 -9.40 -15.33
C TYR A 310 9.09 -9.59 -14.00
N PRO A 311 9.96 -10.60 -13.79
CA PRO A 311 10.78 -10.71 -12.57
C PRO A 311 11.58 -9.47 -12.21
N LYS A 312 11.83 -8.57 -13.14
CA LYS A 312 12.44 -7.27 -12.83
C LYS A 312 11.53 -6.33 -12.04
N ALA A 313 10.22 -6.58 -11.98
CA ALA A 313 9.25 -5.70 -11.31
C ALA A 313 9.34 -5.73 -9.78
N TRP A 314 10.00 -6.73 -9.18
CA TRP A 314 10.14 -6.83 -7.72
C TRP A 314 11.52 -7.27 -7.28
N SER A 315 11.87 -6.95 -6.04
CA SER A 315 13.09 -7.39 -5.39
C SER A 315 12.86 -7.68 -3.92
N LEU A 316 13.23 -8.86 -3.48
CA LEU A 316 13.13 -9.26 -2.08
C LEU A 316 14.32 -8.81 -1.21
N GLN A 317 15.28 -8.09 -1.78
CA GLN A 317 16.56 -7.73 -1.08
C GLN A 317 16.34 -6.85 0.16
N VAL A 318 15.28 -6.05 0.17
CA VAL A 318 14.94 -5.17 1.29
C VAL A 318 14.09 -5.91 2.32
N VAL A 319 13.03 -6.57 1.88
CA VAL A 319 12.03 -7.15 2.79
C VAL A 319 12.53 -8.40 3.52
N ARG A 320 13.48 -9.15 2.97
CA ARG A 320 14.03 -10.35 3.62
C ARG A 320 14.66 -10.13 4.99
N GLY A 321 15.14 -8.90 5.27
CA GLY A 321 15.70 -8.52 6.56
C GLY A 321 14.67 -7.99 7.57
N VAL A 322 13.43 -7.77 7.13
CA VAL A 322 12.36 -7.19 7.94
C VAL A 322 11.52 -8.32 8.53
N LYS A 323 11.53 -8.49 9.85
CA LYS A 323 10.76 -9.54 10.55
C LYS A 323 9.99 -8.94 11.73
N VAL A 324 9.02 -8.09 11.43
CA VAL A 324 8.07 -7.56 12.41
C VAL A 324 6.80 -8.41 12.33
N LEU A 325 6.68 -9.38 13.23
CA LEU A 325 5.47 -10.22 13.28
C LEU A 325 4.27 -9.41 13.77
N PRO A 326 3.06 -9.71 13.29
CA PRO A 326 1.81 -9.09 13.73
C PRO A 326 1.59 -9.12 15.24
#